data_94c7b2dd4c25a83c0400e0d0b4397285
#
_entry.id   94c7b2dd4c25a83c0400e0d0b4397285
#
_cell.length_a   1.000
_cell.length_b   1.000
_cell.length_c   1.000
_cell.angle_alpha   90.00
_cell.angle_beta   90.00
_cell.angle_gamma   90.00
#
_symmetry.space_group_name_H-M   'P 1'
#
loop_
_entity.id
_entity.type
_entity.pdbx_description
1 polymer ?
#
loop_
_entity_poly.entity_id
_entity_poly.type
_entity_poly.pdbx_seq_one_letter_code
_entity_poly.pdbx_strand_id
1 'polypeptide(L)'
;MIQPPAEDKSIEQLIREKAELEAKVKRLENDVYKLQLERDILEKAGDILKKEEGINLDQLTNREKVFLIDALRNKYKLNELLPVLKLSKSSYCYQVQCIKSKDKYKELRQQIKELFMCNKEIYGYRRIHCLLRKDGIIVSEKIVRRIMNEEQLIVKAARKRKYNSYKGEITPEVDNIIKRDFSAKKPNEKWLTDITEFHIPAGKIYLSPIIDCFDGMVVSWTIGTSPNSKLANTMLQKAIEQLDPSEHPLVHSDRGCHYRWPEWINLMDTAGLTRSMSKKGCSPDNSACEGFFGRLKNEMFYGRNWNHASIDSFIHKLDEYIH
;
A
#
# COMPACT_ATOMS: atom_id res chain seq x y z
N MET A 1 36.10 -63.14 52.10
CA MET A 1 35.25 -62.01 52.57
C MET A 1 33.83 -62.38 52.20
N ILE A 2 33.03 -62.68 53.20
CA ILE A 2 31.62 -63.09 53.02
C ILE A 2 30.81 -61.80 52.90
N GLN A 3 30.08 -61.66 51.80
CA GLN A 3 29.12 -60.55 51.68
C GLN A 3 28.05 -60.68 52.75
N PRO A 4 27.63 -59.57 53.38
CA PRO A 4 26.55 -59.63 54.37
C PRO A 4 25.22 -60.01 53.67
N PRO A 5 24.32 -60.76 54.37
CA PRO A 5 23.06 -61.15 53.79
C PRO A 5 22.18 -59.97 53.57
N ALA A 6 21.46 -59.97 52.44
CA ALA A 6 20.44 -58.98 52.13
C ALA A 6 19.44 -58.91 53.30
N GLU A 7 19.27 -57.71 53.88
CA GLU A 7 18.27 -57.46 54.91
C GLU A 7 16.89 -57.84 54.39
N ASP A 8 16.25 -58.79 55.08
CA ASP A 8 14.86 -59.19 54.82
C ASP A 8 13.95 -57.99 55.16
N LYS A 9 13.55 -57.23 54.14
CA LYS A 9 12.62 -56.12 54.30
C LYS A 9 11.33 -56.67 54.88
N SER A 10 10.77 -56.01 55.92
CA SER A 10 9.48 -56.39 56.47
C SER A 10 8.36 -56.27 55.40
N ILE A 11 7.36 -57.10 55.46
CA ILE A 11 6.22 -57.09 54.52
C ILE A 11 5.58 -55.71 54.43
N GLU A 12 5.54 -54.97 55.53
CA GLU A 12 5.02 -53.58 55.56
C GLU A 12 5.91 -52.59 54.77
N GLN A 13 7.21 -52.77 54.79
CA GLN A 13 8.16 -51.95 53.99
C GLN A 13 8.00 -52.24 52.50
N LEU A 14 7.82 -53.51 52.12
CA LEU A 14 7.58 -53.87 50.72
C LEU A 14 6.22 -53.35 50.20
N ILE A 15 5.18 -53.35 51.04
CA ILE A 15 3.87 -52.75 50.69
C ILE A 15 4.01 -51.23 50.48
N ARG A 16 4.76 -50.53 51.32
CA ARG A 16 5.02 -49.09 51.16
C ARG A 16 5.82 -48.80 49.89
N GLU A 17 6.91 -49.50 49.64
CA GLU A 17 7.70 -49.34 48.43
C GLU A 17 6.89 -49.60 47.17
N LYS A 18 6.01 -50.63 47.17
CA LYS A 18 5.10 -50.88 46.06
C LYS A 18 4.15 -49.73 45.84
N ALA A 19 3.54 -49.17 46.88
CA ALA A 19 2.62 -48.03 46.76
C ALA A 19 3.33 -46.78 46.24
N GLU A 20 4.58 -46.51 46.67
CA GLU A 20 5.42 -45.41 46.20
C GLU A 20 5.78 -45.60 44.71
N LEU A 21 6.16 -46.83 44.32
CA LEU A 21 6.48 -47.14 42.93
C LEU A 21 5.25 -47.01 42.02
N GLU A 22 4.08 -47.51 42.44
CA GLU A 22 2.82 -47.34 41.68
C GLU A 22 2.45 -45.88 41.53
N ALA A 23 2.61 -45.06 42.58
CA ALA A 23 2.42 -43.61 42.50
C ALA A 23 3.39 -42.92 41.54
N LYS A 24 4.67 -43.36 41.54
CA LYS A 24 5.72 -42.88 40.66
C LYS A 24 5.44 -43.27 39.20
N VAL A 25 5.06 -44.52 38.95
CA VAL A 25 4.64 -44.98 37.59
C VAL A 25 3.52 -44.13 37.07
N LYS A 26 2.46 -43.94 37.86
CA LYS A 26 1.31 -43.12 37.47
C LYS A 26 1.68 -41.64 37.17
N ARG A 27 2.65 -41.07 37.91
CA ARG A 27 3.18 -39.73 37.61
C ARG A 27 3.94 -39.71 36.28
N LEU A 28 4.84 -40.69 36.08
CA LEU A 28 5.62 -40.79 34.85
C LEU A 28 4.72 -41.02 33.62
N GLU A 29 3.69 -41.86 33.73
CA GLU A 29 2.71 -42.06 32.65
C GLU A 29 1.99 -40.76 32.30
N ASN A 30 1.58 -39.95 33.28
CA ASN A 30 0.97 -38.65 33.05
C ASN A 30 1.96 -37.67 32.40
N ASP A 31 3.23 -37.66 32.78
CA ASP A 31 4.25 -36.77 32.23
C ASP A 31 4.56 -37.20 30.79
N VAL A 32 4.67 -38.48 30.49
CA VAL A 32 4.84 -38.99 29.12
C VAL A 32 3.65 -38.59 28.26
N TYR A 33 2.44 -38.71 28.76
CA TYR A 33 1.23 -38.31 28.03
C TYR A 33 1.23 -36.81 27.70
N LYS A 34 1.61 -35.94 28.65
CA LYS A 34 1.72 -34.49 28.41
C LYS A 34 2.76 -34.16 27.38
N LEU A 35 3.94 -34.78 27.47
CA LEU A 35 5.02 -34.56 26.47
C LEU A 35 4.62 -35.05 25.08
N GLN A 36 3.89 -36.15 24.98
CA GLN A 36 3.33 -36.62 23.70
C GLN A 36 2.33 -35.63 23.14
N LEU A 37 1.45 -35.06 23.97
CA LEU A 37 0.48 -34.05 23.58
C LEU A 37 1.18 -32.78 23.03
N GLU A 38 2.18 -32.28 23.75
CA GLU A 38 2.96 -31.11 23.33
C GLU A 38 3.70 -31.36 22.02
N ARG A 39 4.33 -32.53 21.88
CA ARG A 39 5.01 -32.92 20.62
C ARG A 39 4.05 -32.96 19.46
N ASP A 40 2.90 -33.61 19.62
CA ASP A 40 1.91 -33.73 18.54
C ASP A 40 1.31 -32.38 18.15
N ILE A 41 1.16 -31.45 19.09
CA ILE A 41 0.74 -30.06 18.82
C ILE A 41 1.79 -29.34 17.97
N LEU A 42 3.08 -29.47 18.32
CA LEU A 42 4.18 -28.81 17.59
C LEU A 42 4.33 -29.40 16.18
N GLU A 43 4.27 -30.73 16.05
CA GLU A 43 4.33 -31.41 14.76
C GLU A 43 3.16 -30.95 13.84
N LYS A 44 1.94 -30.94 14.39
CA LYS A 44 0.77 -30.51 13.63
C LYS A 44 0.79 -29.03 13.30
N ALA A 45 1.36 -28.19 14.16
CA ALA A 45 1.57 -26.78 13.87
C ALA A 45 2.57 -26.58 12.72
N GLY A 46 3.64 -27.38 12.62
CA GLY A 46 4.56 -27.41 11.48
C GLY A 46 3.83 -27.71 10.18
N ASP A 47 3.04 -28.78 10.15
CA ASP A 47 2.27 -29.19 8.98
C ASP A 47 1.31 -28.11 8.47
N ILE A 48 0.53 -27.50 9.39
CA ILE A 48 -0.53 -26.54 9.03
C ILE A 48 0.05 -25.19 8.63
N LEU A 49 1.09 -24.71 9.34
CA LEU A 49 1.65 -23.38 9.15
C LEU A 49 2.77 -23.34 8.10
N LYS A 50 3.22 -24.49 7.59
CA LYS A 50 4.32 -24.63 6.62
C LYS A 50 5.58 -23.85 7.02
N LYS A 51 5.89 -23.81 8.32
CA LYS A 51 7.10 -23.20 8.89
C LYS A 51 8.04 -24.30 9.33
N GLU A 52 9.23 -24.33 8.76
CA GLU A 52 10.23 -25.38 8.99
C GLU A 52 10.98 -25.25 10.32
N GLU A 53 11.02 -24.07 10.97
CA GLU A 53 11.78 -23.86 12.22
C GLU A 53 11.05 -22.97 13.23
N GLY A 54 11.10 -23.37 14.51
CA GLY A 54 10.87 -22.50 15.66
C GLY A 54 9.44 -21.98 15.85
N ILE A 55 8.42 -22.85 15.81
CA ILE A 55 7.04 -22.42 16.03
C ILE A 55 6.84 -22.04 17.49
N ASN A 56 6.61 -20.77 17.76
CA ASN A 56 6.21 -20.29 19.07
C ASN A 56 4.67 -20.35 19.19
N LEU A 57 4.17 -21.27 19.99
CA LEU A 57 2.72 -21.45 20.21
C LEU A 57 2.04 -20.22 20.80
N ASP A 58 2.76 -19.36 21.51
CA ASP A 58 2.23 -18.12 22.09
C ASP A 58 1.96 -17.04 21.04
N GLN A 59 2.65 -17.08 19.90
CA GLN A 59 2.46 -16.14 18.79
C GLN A 59 1.34 -16.51 17.82
N LEU A 60 0.72 -17.68 17.99
CA LEU A 60 -0.37 -18.12 17.15
C LEU A 60 -1.62 -17.29 17.40
N THR A 61 -2.30 -16.92 16.33
CA THR A 61 -3.63 -16.29 16.41
C THR A 61 -4.66 -17.27 16.95
N ASN A 62 -5.73 -16.77 17.57
CA ASN A 62 -6.79 -17.63 18.08
C ASN A 62 -7.42 -18.51 16.99
N ARG A 63 -7.43 -18.04 15.75
CA ARG A 63 -7.93 -18.81 14.60
C ARG A 63 -7.02 -19.98 14.25
N GLU A 64 -5.72 -19.79 14.24
CA GLU A 64 -4.71 -20.85 14.00
C GLU A 64 -4.78 -21.89 15.12
N LYS A 65 -4.89 -21.45 16.39
CA LYS A 65 -5.08 -22.36 17.52
C LYS A 65 -6.31 -23.23 17.37
N VAL A 66 -7.42 -22.69 16.84
CA VAL A 66 -8.64 -23.47 16.59
C VAL A 66 -8.42 -24.53 15.50
N PHE A 67 -7.72 -24.22 14.41
CA PHE A 67 -7.39 -25.21 13.39
C PHE A 67 -6.54 -26.35 13.94
N LEU A 68 -5.57 -26.05 14.82
CA LEU A 68 -4.76 -27.07 15.50
C LEU A 68 -5.61 -27.95 16.42
N ILE A 69 -6.49 -27.33 17.21
CA ILE A 69 -7.41 -28.07 18.09
C ILE A 69 -8.28 -29.00 17.26
N ASP A 70 -8.91 -28.50 16.20
CA ASP A 70 -9.83 -29.30 15.37
C ASP A 70 -9.11 -30.49 14.70
N ALA A 71 -7.84 -30.30 14.28
CA ALA A 71 -7.01 -31.35 13.71
C ALA A 71 -6.63 -32.45 14.73
N LEU A 72 -6.51 -32.11 16.02
CA LEU A 72 -6.09 -33.02 17.09
C LEU A 72 -7.24 -33.60 17.93
N ARG A 73 -8.48 -33.10 17.73
CA ARG A 73 -9.66 -33.57 18.51
C ARG A 73 -9.98 -35.05 18.36
N ASN A 74 -9.51 -35.72 17.33
CA ASN A 74 -9.68 -37.15 17.15
C ASN A 74 -8.80 -37.96 18.12
N LYS A 75 -7.71 -37.38 18.62
CA LYS A 75 -6.72 -38.01 19.48
C LYS A 75 -6.82 -37.55 20.93
N TYR A 76 -7.12 -36.26 21.16
CA TYR A 76 -7.12 -35.62 22.47
C TYR A 76 -8.45 -34.93 22.78
N LYS A 77 -8.79 -34.85 24.07
CA LYS A 77 -10.00 -34.16 24.52
C LYS A 77 -9.81 -32.64 24.47
N LEU A 78 -10.89 -31.91 24.20
CA LEU A 78 -10.87 -30.45 24.11
C LEU A 78 -10.28 -29.77 25.38
N ASN A 79 -10.66 -30.31 26.56
CA ASN A 79 -10.23 -29.78 27.86
C ASN A 79 -8.71 -29.95 28.10
N GLU A 80 -8.04 -30.83 27.38
CA GLU A 80 -6.61 -31.07 27.45
C GLU A 80 -5.84 -30.13 26.47
N LEU A 81 -6.40 -29.89 25.29
CA LEU A 81 -5.81 -29.04 24.26
C LEU A 81 -5.90 -27.55 24.61
N LEU A 82 -7.00 -27.09 25.19
CA LEU A 82 -7.25 -25.68 25.50
C LEU A 82 -6.18 -25.05 26.42
N PRO A 83 -5.78 -25.69 27.54
CA PRO A 83 -4.76 -25.14 28.43
C PRO A 83 -3.37 -25.05 27.80
N VAL A 84 -2.97 -26.07 27.02
CA VAL A 84 -1.68 -26.12 26.34
C VAL A 84 -1.54 -25.00 25.32
N LEU A 85 -2.59 -24.73 24.57
CA LEU A 85 -2.65 -23.64 23.59
C LEU A 85 -3.02 -22.28 24.20
N LYS A 86 -3.22 -22.21 25.53
CA LYS A 86 -3.62 -20.97 26.23
C LYS A 86 -4.84 -20.32 25.58
N LEU A 87 -5.86 -21.10 25.25
CA LEU A 87 -7.10 -20.63 24.62
C LEU A 87 -8.30 -20.91 25.53
N SER A 88 -9.11 -19.89 25.81
CA SER A 88 -10.33 -20.09 26.59
C SER A 88 -11.40 -20.82 25.76
N LYS A 89 -12.25 -21.60 26.42
CA LYS A 89 -13.35 -22.33 25.77
C LYS A 89 -14.32 -21.39 25.05
N SER A 90 -14.58 -20.21 25.63
CA SER A 90 -15.41 -19.17 24.99
C SER A 90 -14.78 -18.64 23.69
N SER A 91 -13.48 -18.36 23.70
CA SER A 91 -12.74 -17.94 22.50
C SER A 91 -12.73 -19.02 21.44
N TYR A 92 -12.54 -20.29 21.83
CA TYR A 92 -12.64 -21.43 20.92
C TYR A 92 -14.02 -21.49 20.25
N CYS A 93 -15.11 -21.52 21.03
CA CYS A 93 -16.48 -21.60 20.51
C CYS A 93 -16.78 -20.40 19.59
N TYR A 94 -16.39 -19.20 19.97
CA TYR A 94 -16.55 -18.01 19.15
C TYR A 94 -15.83 -18.12 17.79
N GLN A 95 -14.57 -18.55 17.80
CA GLN A 95 -13.80 -18.71 16.56
C GLN A 95 -14.37 -19.81 15.66
N VAL A 96 -14.79 -20.96 16.23
CA VAL A 96 -15.47 -22.02 15.47
C VAL A 96 -16.74 -21.48 14.81
N GLN A 97 -17.50 -20.66 15.51
CA GLN A 97 -18.70 -20.04 14.97
C GLN A 97 -18.38 -19.05 13.84
N CYS A 98 -17.31 -18.25 13.99
CA CYS A 98 -16.83 -17.36 12.95
C CYS A 98 -16.34 -18.12 11.70
N ILE A 99 -15.66 -19.26 11.88
CA ILE A 99 -15.18 -20.09 10.77
C ILE A 99 -16.35 -20.74 10.01
N LYS A 100 -17.39 -21.19 10.74
CA LYS A 100 -18.58 -21.80 10.15
C LYS A 100 -19.56 -20.79 9.56
N SER A 101 -19.50 -19.52 9.96
CA SER A 101 -20.38 -18.49 9.43
C SER A 101 -20.07 -18.22 7.96
N LYS A 102 -21.12 -18.06 7.14
CA LYS A 102 -20.97 -17.61 5.75
C LYS A 102 -20.31 -16.24 5.75
N ASP A 103 -19.35 -16.03 4.85
CA ASP A 103 -18.69 -14.73 4.70
C ASP A 103 -19.74 -13.67 4.32
N LYS A 104 -20.04 -12.78 5.27
CA LYS A 104 -20.99 -11.67 5.10
C LYS A 104 -20.63 -10.78 3.90
N TYR A 105 -19.37 -10.76 3.51
CA TYR A 105 -18.85 -9.87 2.47
C TYR A 105 -18.48 -10.60 1.17
N LYS A 106 -18.99 -11.84 0.96
CA LYS A 106 -18.63 -12.63 -0.24
C LYS A 106 -18.89 -11.88 -1.54
N GLU A 107 -20.07 -11.31 -1.69
CA GLU A 107 -20.45 -10.52 -2.88
C GLU A 107 -19.61 -9.26 -3.00
N LEU A 108 -19.43 -8.54 -1.88
CA LEU A 108 -18.60 -7.34 -1.84
C LEU A 108 -17.13 -7.62 -2.20
N ARG A 109 -16.57 -8.77 -1.78
CA ARG A 109 -15.22 -9.20 -2.18
C ARG A 109 -15.10 -9.35 -3.69
N GLN A 110 -16.09 -9.97 -4.30
CA GLN A 110 -16.12 -10.15 -5.75
C GLN A 110 -16.18 -8.81 -6.48
N GLN A 111 -17.05 -7.91 -6.07
CA GLN A 111 -17.18 -6.57 -6.64
C GLN A 111 -15.88 -5.75 -6.50
N ILE A 112 -15.24 -5.79 -5.33
CA ILE A 112 -13.95 -5.11 -5.11
C ILE A 112 -12.88 -5.67 -6.05
N LYS A 113 -12.80 -7.01 -6.25
CA LYS A 113 -11.88 -7.63 -7.21
C LYS A 113 -12.13 -7.17 -8.63
N GLU A 114 -13.38 -7.19 -9.07
CA GLU A 114 -13.78 -6.76 -10.40
C GLU A 114 -13.42 -5.29 -10.64
N LEU A 115 -13.77 -4.39 -9.71
CA LEU A 115 -13.42 -2.98 -9.79
C LEU A 115 -11.90 -2.76 -9.82
N PHE A 116 -11.14 -3.53 -9.04
CA PHE A 116 -9.68 -3.44 -9.03
C PHE A 116 -9.07 -3.87 -10.37
N MET A 117 -9.54 -4.99 -10.94
CA MET A 117 -9.08 -5.50 -12.25
C MET A 117 -9.51 -4.60 -13.41
N CYS A 118 -10.77 -4.15 -13.45
CA CYS A 118 -11.27 -3.22 -14.46
C CYS A 118 -10.47 -1.92 -14.51
N ASN A 119 -9.99 -1.46 -13.34
CA ASN A 119 -9.14 -0.27 -13.24
C ASN A 119 -7.64 -0.60 -13.30
N LYS A 120 -7.24 -1.67 -14.00
CA LYS A 120 -5.84 -2.02 -14.32
C LYS A 120 -4.94 -2.16 -13.07
N GLU A 121 -5.50 -2.54 -11.92
CA GLU A 121 -4.80 -2.69 -10.63
C GLU A 121 -4.16 -1.41 -10.06
N ILE A 122 -4.63 -0.22 -10.49
CA ILE A 122 -4.06 1.07 -10.11
C ILE A 122 -4.80 1.71 -8.94
N TYR A 123 -6.07 1.32 -8.70
CA TYR A 123 -6.91 1.97 -7.72
C TYR A 123 -6.71 1.38 -6.32
N GLY A 124 -6.23 2.21 -5.39
CA GLY A 124 -6.19 1.89 -3.97
C GLY A 124 -7.58 1.94 -3.32
N TYR A 125 -7.65 1.48 -2.07
CA TYR A 125 -8.91 1.31 -1.34
C TYR A 125 -9.80 2.57 -1.29
N ARG A 126 -9.25 3.78 -1.30
CA ARG A 126 -10.03 5.03 -1.29
C ARG A 126 -10.79 5.22 -2.60
N ARG A 127 -10.13 5.01 -3.74
CA ARG A 127 -10.77 5.10 -5.07
C ARG A 127 -11.81 4.00 -5.26
N ILE A 128 -11.49 2.75 -4.87
CA ILE A 128 -12.45 1.63 -4.89
C ILE A 128 -13.67 1.94 -4.00
N HIS A 129 -13.47 2.47 -2.80
CA HIS A 129 -14.57 2.89 -1.93
C HIS A 129 -15.46 3.95 -2.58
N CYS A 130 -14.88 4.95 -3.27
CA CYS A 130 -15.64 5.96 -4.00
C CYS A 130 -16.48 5.36 -5.13
N LEU A 131 -15.93 4.39 -5.88
CA LEU A 131 -16.68 3.70 -6.95
C LEU A 131 -17.84 2.90 -6.37
N LEU A 132 -17.62 2.09 -5.34
CA LEU A 132 -18.68 1.35 -4.65
C LEU A 132 -19.82 2.27 -4.19
N ARG A 133 -19.46 3.44 -3.67
CA ARG A 133 -20.44 4.44 -3.22
C ARG A 133 -21.24 5.04 -4.39
N LYS A 134 -20.62 5.27 -5.57
CA LYS A 134 -21.31 5.68 -6.80
C LYS A 134 -22.31 4.62 -7.25
N ASP A 135 -21.96 3.34 -7.11
CA ASP A 135 -22.83 2.20 -7.45
C ASP A 135 -23.90 1.93 -6.37
N GLY A 136 -24.07 2.84 -5.39
CA GLY A 136 -25.07 2.74 -4.34
C GLY A 136 -24.71 1.78 -3.19
N ILE A 137 -23.49 1.22 -3.15
CA ILE A 137 -23.05 0.29 -2.12
C ILE A 137 -22.51 1.04 -0.92
N ILE A 138 -23.27 1.02 0.18
CA ILE A 138 -22.90 1.69 1.43
C ILE A 138 -22.04 0.75 2.27
N VAL A 139 -20.73 1.01 2.27
CA VAL A 139 -19.74 0.26 3.06
C VAL A 139 -18.71 1.23 3.65
N SER A 140 -18.14 0.91 4.80
CA SER A 140 -17.09 1.76 5.37
C SER A 140 -15.75 1.56 4.67
N GLU A 141 -14.98 2.62 4.52
CA GLU A 141 -13.61 2.61 3.96
C GLU A 141 -12.71 1.57 4.65
N LYS A 142 -12.86 1.41 5.97
CA LYS A 142 -12.13 0.42 6.78
C LYS A 142 -12.40 -1.01 6.35
N ILE A 143 -13.64 -1.34 5.95
CA ILE A 143 -14.00 -2.68 5.45
C ILE A 143 -13.37 -2.90 4.07
N VAL A 144 -13.47 -1.94 3.16
CA VAL A 144 -12.86 -2.03 1.82
C VAL A 144 -11.35 -2.25 1.92
N ARG A 145 -10.67 -1.45 2.77
CA ARG A 145 -9.23 -1.59 3.01
C ARG A 145 -8.87 -2.98 3.56
N ARG A 146 -9.65 -3.51 4.51
CA ARG A 146 -9.45 -4.84 5.08
C ARG A 146 -9.60 -5.92 4.01
N ILE A 147 -10.67 -5.86 3.21
CA ILE A 147 -10.91 -6.83 2.14
C ILE A 147 -9.80 -6.80 1.10
N MET A 148 -9.37 -5.63 0.65
CA MET A 148 -8.26 -5.51 -0.30
C MET A 148 -6.96 -6.11 0.25
N ASN A 149 -6.67 -5.93 1.54
CA ASN A 149 -5.50 -6.54 2.17
C ASN A 149 -5.63 -8.08 2.27
N GLU A 150 -6.80 -8.60 2.68
CA GLU A 150 -7.07 -10.03 2.77
C GLU A 150 -6.96 -10.72 1.40
N GLU A 151 -7.39 -10.05 0.34
CA GLU A 151 -7.36 -10.54 -1.05
C GLU A 151 -6.04 -10.22 -1.78
N GLN A 152 -5.05 -9.65 -1.07
CA GLN A 152 -3.74 -9.26 -1.63
C GLN A 152 -3.83 -8.28 -2.83
N LEU A 153 -4.88 -7.45 -2.87
CA LEU A 153 -5.08 -6.45 -3.91
C LEU A 153 -4.21 -5.21 -3.62
N ILE A 154 -2.94 -5.31 -3.99
CA ILE A 154 -1.92 -4.29 -3.69
C ILE A 154 -1.58 -3.53 -4.97
N VAL A 155 -1.73 -2.21 -4.92
CA VAL A 155 -1.29 -1.32 -6.01
C VAL A 155 0.24 -1.34 -6.08
N LYS A 156 0.79 -1.66 -7.23
CA LYS A 156 2.24 -1.65 -7.48
C LYS A 156 2.73 -0.21 -7.58
N ALA A 157 3.26 0.34 -6.49
CA ALA A 157 3.87 1.67 -6.48
C ALA A 157 5.38 1.58 -6.62
N ALA A 158 5.98 2.47 -7.42
CA ALA A 158 7.42 2.61 -7.49
C ALA A 158 7.99 3.11 -6.14
N ARG A 159 9.17 2.61 -5.76
CA ARG A 159 9.85 3.04 -4.52
C ARG A 159 10.17 4.53 -4.59
N LYS A 160 9.77 5.30 -3.57
CA LYS A 160 10.17 6.71 -3.43
C LYS A 160 11.69 6.81 -3.31
N ARG A 161 12.34 7.58 -4.20
CA ARG A 161 13.75 7.95 -4.05
C ARG A 161 13.85 9.02 -2.95
N LYS A 162 14.87 8.91 -2.07
CA LYS A 162 15.18 9.98 -1.11
C LYS A 162 15.71 11.18 -1.89
N TYR A 163 15.09 12.32 -1.66
CA TYR A 163 15.44 13.58 -2.31
C TYR A 163 16.30 14.43 -1.39
N ASN A 164 17.41 15.00 -1.89
CA ASN A 164 18.23 15.98 -1.19
C ASN A 164 18.04 17.33 -1.87
N SER A 165 17.52 18.32 -1.14
CA SER A 165 17.40 19.69 -1.64
C SER A 165 18.72 20.45 -1.46
N TYR A 166 19.18 21.12 -2.51
CA TYR A 166 20.35 22.00 -2.47
C TYR A 166 20.01 23.33 -1.77
N LYS A 167 20.79 23.68 -0.76
CA LYS A 167 20.70 24.98 -0.06
C LYS A 167 21.73 25.94 -0.64
N GLY A 168 21.42 26.61 -1.73
CA GLY A 168 22.25 27.65 -2.31
C GLY A 168 21.50 28.99 -2.37
N GLU A 169 22.18 30.08 -2.09
CA GLU A 169 21.64 31.43 -2.13
C GLU A 169 21.49 31.91 -3.58
N ILE A 170 20.31 32.36 -3.97
CA ILE A 170 20.08 32.90 -5.34
C ILE A 170 18.95 33.91 -5.31
N THR A 171 19.25 35.10 -5.85
CA THR A 171 18.32 36.20 -6.06
C THR A 171 17.36 35.86 -7.21
N PRO A 172 16.05 35.76 -6.96
CA PRO A 172 15.07 35.46 -8.00
C PRO A 172 14.81 36.72 -8.86
N GLU A 173 14.79 36.56 -10.17
CA GLU A 173 14.30 37.60 -11.11
C GLU A 173 12.77 37.71 -11.09
N VAL A 174 12.10 36.62 -10.66
CA VAL A 174 10.65 36.54 -10.46
C VAL A 174 10.38 35.94 -9.09
N ASP A 175 9.51 36.60 -8.32
CA ASP A 175 9.21 36.22 -6.96
C ASP A 175 8.41 34.91 -6.87
N ASN A 176 8.65 34.17 -5.79
CA ASN A 176 7.79 33.06 -5.40
C ASN A 176 6.56 33.59 -4.66
N ILE A 177 5.49 33.87 -5.41
CA ILE A 177 4.25 34.43 -4.88
C ILE A 177 3.45 33.36 -4.14
N ILE A 178 3.44 32.11 -4.64
CA ILE A 178 2.69 30.99 -4.05
C ILE A 178 3.20 30.64 -2.65
N LYS A 179 4.51 30.71 -2.40
CA LYS A 179 5.13 30.40 -1.09
C LYS A 179 4.68 29.04 -0.52
N ARG A 180 4.47 28.03 -1.37
CA ARG A 180 3.97 26.68 -1.05
C ARG A 180 2.50 26.58 -0.67
N ASP A 181 1.74 27.65 -0.80
CA ASP A 181 0.28 27.61 -0.66
C ASP A 181 -0.35 27.24 -2.02
N PHE A 182 -0.51 25.96 -2.23
CA PHE A 182 -1.13 25.38 -3.43
C PHE A 182 -2.65 25.23 -3.29
N SER A 183 -3.28 25.87 -2.33
CA SER A 183 -4.72 25.88 -2.20
C SER A 183 -5.33 27.01 -3.03
N ALA A 184 -6.41 26.73 -3.73
CA ALA A 184 -7.21 27.72 -4.46
C ALA A 184 -8.68 27.61 -4.01
N LYS A 185 -9.41 28.74 -4.04
CA LYS A 185 -10.81 28.77 -3.61
C LYS A 185 -11.78 28.56 -4.76
N LYS A 186 -11.34 28.82 -5.98
CA LYS A 186 -12.10 28.69 -7.22
C LYS A 186 -11.20 28.22 -8.35
N PRO A 187 -11.76 27.64 -9.43
CA PRO A 187 -11.02 27.32 -10.64
C PRO A 187 -10.31 28.56 -11.21
N ASN A 188 -9.22 28.33 -11.92
CA ASN A 188 -8.43 29.37 -12.61
C ASN A 188 -7.89 30.49 -11.70
N GLU A 189 -7.67 30.17 -10.40
CA GLU A 189 -7.02 31.11 -9.46
C GLU A 189 -5.50 30.93 -9.46
N LYS A 190 -5.04 29.66 -9.38
CA LYS A 190 -3.62 29.30 -9.36
C LYS A 190 -3.37 28.09 -10.24
N TRP A 191 -2.46 28.22 -11.16
CA TRP A 191 -2.00 27.16 -12.05
C TRP A 191 -0.56 26.77 -11.77
N LEU A 192 -0.25 25.49 -11.91
CA LEU A 192 1.10 24.94 -11.81
C LEU A 192 1.51 24.37 -13.16
N THR A 193 2.77 24.56 -13.52
CA THR A 193 3.34 23.94 -14.72
C THR A 193 4.77 23.50 -14.50
N ASP A 194 5.14 22.42 -15.13
CA ASP A 194 6.50 21.88 -15.19
C ASP A 194 6.60 20.90 -16.38
N ILE A 195 7.81 20.54 -16.79
CA ILE A 195 8.05 19.57 -17.86
C ILE A 195 8.57 18.28 -17.27
N THR A 196 7.93 17.15 -17.60
CA THR A 196 8.42 15.84 -17.21
C THR A 196 8.86 15.02 -18.40
N GLU A 197 9.92 14.20 -18.21
CA GLU A 197 10.46 13.28 -19.22
C GLU A 197 10.00 11.85 -18.94
N PHE A 198 9.68 11.14 -20.02
CA PHE A 198 9.53 9.70 -20.08
C PHE A 198 10.60 9.11 -20.98
N HIS A 199 11.23 8.04 -20.55
CA HIS A 199 12.23 7.33 -21.33
C HIS A 199 11.74 5.91 -21.63
N ILE A 200 11.46 5.63 -22.90
CA ILE A 200 11.14 4.30 -23.42
C ILE A 200 12.27 3.85 -24.36
N PRO A 201 12.38 2.55 -24.70
CA PRO A 201 13.43 2.09 -25.64
C PRO A 201 13.42 2.80 -27.00
N ALA A 202 12.24 3.22 -27.46
CA ALA A 202 12.08 3.95 -28.72
C ALA A 202 12.55 5.44 -28.66
N GLY A 203 12.75 6.01 -27.48
CA GLY A 203 13.21 7.39 -27.32
C GLY A 203 12.67 8.10 -26.07
N LYS A 204 12.86 9.43 -26.07
CA LYS A 204 12.40 10.31 -24.99
C LYS A 204 11.14 11.06 -25.41
N ILE A 205 10.20 11.15 -24.49
CA ILE A 205 8.96 11.90 -24.65
C ILE A 205 8.82 12.86 -23.48
N TYR A 206 8.36 14.06 -23.76
CA TYR A 206 8.19 15.15 -22.80
C TYR A 206 6.73 15.55 -22.73
N LEU A 207 6.23 15.73 -21.52
CA LEU A 207 4.90 16.22 -21.21
C LEU A 207 5.02 17.57 -20.49
N SER A 208 4.32 18.58 -20.99
CA SER A 208 4.16 19.89 -20.36
C SER A 208 2.69 20.13 -20.09
N PRO A 209 2.19 19.98 -18.85
CA PRO A 209 0.82 20.26 -18.46
C PRO A 209 0.67 21.58 -17.73
N ILE A 210 -0.53 22.15 -17.74
CA ILE A 210 -1.01 23.11 -16.74
C ILE A 210 -2.01 22.39 -15.82
N ILE A 211 -1.81 22.53 -14.52
CA ILE A 211 -2.61 21.88 -13.48
C ILE A 211 -3.27 22.96 -12.65
N ASP A 212 -4.58 22.91 -12.48
CA ASP A 212 -5.30 23.80 -11.59
C ASP A 212 -5.11 23.37 -10.12
N CYS A 213 -4.79 24.32 -9.25
CA CYS A 213 -4.65 24.07 -7.83
C CYS A 213 -5.99 23.84 -7.12
N PHE A 214 -7.11 24.22 -7.70
CA PHE A 214 -8.43 24.11 -7.10
C PHE A 214 -8.87 22.65 -6.95
N ASP A 215 -8.78 21.88 -8.01
CA ASP A 215 -9.24 20.49 -8.05
C ASP A 215 -8.18 19.49 -8.53
N GLY A 216 -7.04 19.99 -9.01
CA GLY A 216 -5.95 19.18 -9.58
C GLY A 216 -6.22 18.70 -11.00
N MET A 217 -7.19 19.29 -11.71
CA MET A 217 -7.46 19.03 -13.12
C MET A 217 -6.33 19.52 -14.00
N VAL A 218 -6.09 18.81 -15.09
CA VAL A 218 -5.17 19.26 -16.14
C VAL A 218 -5.95 20.13 -17.12
N VAL A 219 -5.70 21.45 -17.04
CA VAL A 219 -6.37 22.44 -17.88
C VAL A 219 -5.94 22.30 -19.34
N SER A 220 -4.66 22.13 -19.56
CA SER A 220 -4.09 21.98 -20.90
C SER A 220 -2.79 21.21 -20.84
N TRP A 221 -2.43 20.54 -21.92
CA TRP A 221 -1.15 19.83 -22.03
C TRP A 221 -0.66 19.76 -23.46
N THR A 222 0.66 19.57 -23.58
CA THR A 222 1.32 19.22 -24.83
C THR A 222 2.30 18.08 -24.61
N ILE A 223 2.41 17.22 -25.61
CA ILE A 223 3.33 16.08 -25.61
C ILE A 223 4.25 16.24 -26.84
N GLY A 224 5.54 16.00 -26.66
CA GLY A 224 6.51 16.09 -27.74
C GLY A 224 7.77 15.29 -27.48
N THR A 225 8.62 15.22 -28.50
CA THR A 225 9.91 14.49 -28.43
C THR A 225 11.10 15.37 -28.04
N SER A 226 10.86 16.65 -27.83
CA SER A 226 11.89 17.62 -27.46
C SER A 226 11.34 18.65 -26.47
N PRO A 227 12.06 18.94 -25.37
CA PRO A 227 11.67 19.95 -24.39
C PRO A 227 12.09 21.35 -24.90
N ASN A 228 11.39 21.88 -25.91
CA ASN A 228 11.66 23.19 -26.50
C ASN A 228 10.62 24.23 -26.08
N SER A 229 10.85 25.51 -26.45
CA SER A 229 9.90 26.59 -26.15
C SER A 229 8.52 26.36 -26.72
N LYS A 230 8.43 25.77 -27.91
CA LYS A 230 7.17 25.49 -28.56
C LYS A 230 6.29 24.56 -27.73
N LEU A 231 6.91 23.56 -27.05
CA LEU A 231 6.16 22.64 -26.17
C LEU A 231 5.44 23.40 -25.04
N ALA A 232 6.15 24.29 -24.34
CA ALA A 232 5.59 25.07 -23.24
C ALA A 232 4.61 26.14 -23.71
N ASN A 233 4.99 26.89 -24.76
CA ASN A 233 4.20 28.01 -25.27
C ASN A 233 2.86 27.54 -25.88
N THR A 234 2.86 26.45 -26.65
CA THR A 234 1.62 25.89 -27.20
C THR A 234 0.68 25.40 -26.10
N MET A 235 1.22 24.84 -25.03
CA MET A 235 0.43 24.41 -23.87
C MET A 235 -0.20 25.62 -23.17
N LEU A 236 0.58 26.70 -22.92
CA LEU A 236 0.08 27.93 -22.31
C LEU A 236 -1.01 28.59 -23.17
N GLN A 237 -0.77 28.69 -24.49
CA GLN A 237 -1.73 29.27 -25.42
C GLN A 237 -3.08 28.53 -25.40
N LYS A 238 -3.05 27.20 -25.43
CA LYS A 238 -4.27 26.37 -25.31
C LYS A 238 -4.99 26.56 -23.96
N ALA A 239 -4.27 26.82 -22.89
CA ALA A 239 -4.88 27.11 -21.60
C ALA A 239 -5.54 28.49 -21.57
N ILE A 240 -4.85 29.50 -22.15
CA ILE A 240 -5.37 30.88 -22.26
C ILE A 240 -6.68 30.90 -23.07
N GLU A 241 -6.75 30.15 -24.17
CA GLU A 241 -7.94 30.03 -25.02
C GLU A 241 -9.19 29.51 -24.29
N GLN A 242 -9.03 28.87 -23.15
CA GLN A 242 -10.12 28.33 -22.33
C GLN A 242 -10.56 29.29 -21.20
N LEU A 243 -9.82 30.37 -20.96
CA LEU A 243 -10.13 31.33 -19.91
C LEU A 243 -11.27 32.29 -20.31
N ASP A 244 -12.10 32.60 -19.36
CA ASP A 244 -13.00 33.73 -19.49
C ASP A 244 -12.20 35.05 -19.42
N PRO A 245 -12.65 36.14 -20.11
CA PRO A 245 -11.94 37.40 -20.11
C PRO A 245 -11.69 38.03 -18.73
N SER A 246 -12.43 37.59 -17.72
CA SER A 246 -12.29 38.05 -16.31
C SER A 246 -11.34 37.20 -15.48
N GLU A 247 -10.81 36.11 -16.03
CA GLU A 247 -9.96 35.17 -15.32
C GLU A 247 -8.48 35.46 -15.62
N HIS A 248 -7.70 35.68 -14.56
CA HIS A 248 -6.27 35.98 -14.64
C HIS A 248 -5.49 35.12 -13.64
N PRO A 249 -5.33 33.80 -13.91
CA PRO A 249 -4.63 32.90 -13.00
C PRO A 249 -3.18 33.30 -12.73
N LEU A 250 -2.74 33.01 -11.52
CA LEU A 250 -1.33 33.03 -11.17
C LEU A 250 -0.70 31.72 -11.65
N VAL A 251 0.29 31.80 -12.54
CA VAL A 251 0.99 30.64 -13.08
C VAL A 251 2.33 30.46 -12.38
N HIS A 252 2.47 29.35 -11.67
CA HIS A 252 3.71 29.01 -10.98
C HIS A 252 4.48 27.91 -11.71
N SER A 253 5.76 28.15 -11.93
CA SER A 253 6.68 27.20 -12.56
C SER A 253 7.97 27.04 -11.76
N ASP A 254 8.76 26.05 -12.13
CA ASP A 254 10.17 26.02 -11.76
C ASP A 254 10.97 27.12 -12.49
N ARG A 255 12.28 27.14 -12.28
CA ARG A 255 13.19 28.09 -12.99
C ARG A 255 13.73 27.50 -14.29
N GLY A 256 13.01 26.62 -14.94
CA GLY A 256 13.37 26.09 -16.24
C GLY A 256 13.56 27.22 -17.29
N CYS A 257 14.49 27.05 -18.22
CA CYS A 257 14.78 28.06 -19.25
C CYS A 257 13.54 28.36 -20.09
N HIS A 258 12.63 27.41 -20.27
CA HIS A 258 11.40 27.52 -21.06
C HIS A 258 10.48 28.64 -20.56
N TYR A 259 10.35 28.77 -19.23
CA TYR A 259 9.50 29.77 -18.57
C TYR A 259 10.13 31.15 -18.42
N ARG A 260 11.37 31.32 -18.94
CA ARG A 260 12.15 32.55 -18.91
C ARG A 260 12.37 33.13 -20.31
N TRP A 261 11.93 32.47 -21.36
CA TRP A 261 12.09 32.94 -22.73
C TRP A 261 11.09 34.05 -23.06
N PRO A 262 11.48 34.96 -23.98
CA PRO A 262 10.68 36.16 -24.31
C PRO A 262 9.25 35.83 -24.76
N GLU A 263 9.09 34.78 -25.56
CA GLU A 263 7.77 34.37 -26.07
C GLU A 263 6.82 33.92 -24.94
N TRP A 264 7.31 33.12 -23.96
CA TRP A 264 6.54 32.76 -22.77
C TRP A 264 6.10 34.01 -21.98
N ILE A 265 7.05 34.93 -21.75
CA ILE A 265 6.79 36.16 -21.03
C ILE A 265 5.73 37.00 -21.74
N ASN A 266 5.86 37.16 -23.06
CA ASN A 266 4.90 37.90 -23.88
C ASN A 266 3.49 37.29 -23.84
N LEU A 267 3.36 35.95 -23.91
CA LEU A 267 2.06 35.26 -23.77
C LEU A 267 1.42 35.54 -22.41
N MET A 268 2.20 35.44 -21.32
CA MET A 268 1.74 35.73 -19.96
C MET A 268 1.25 37.17 -19.82
N ASP A 269 2.06 38.13 -20.28
CA ASP A 269 1.76 39.56 -20.16
C ASP A 269 0.55 39.96 -21.03
N THR A 270 0.46 39.44 -22.25
CA THR A 270 -0.66 39.71 -23.16
C THR A 270 -1.99 39.18 -22.61
N ALA A 271 -1.97 38.05 -21.94
CA ALA A 271 -3.16 37.44 -21.31
C ALA A 271 -3.43 37.99 -19.90
N GLY A 272 -2.60 38.92 -19.39
CA GLY A 272 -2.75 39.48 -18.04
C GLY A 272 -2.51 38.45 -16.92
N LEU A 273 -1.74 37.40 -17.17
CA LEU A 273 -1.44 36.36 -16.20
C LEU A 273 -0.29 36.78 -15.28
N THR A 274 -0.39 36.38 -14.01
CA THR A 274 0.66 36.69 -13.02
C THR A 274 1.69 35.57 -12.98
N ARG A 275 2.98 35.92 -13.14
CA ARG A 275 4.09 34.98 -13.08
C ARG A 275 4.57 34.76 -11.64
N SER A 276 4.79 33.50 -11.28
CA SER A 276 5.44 33.11 -10.03
C SER A 276 6.45 31.99 -10.29
N MET A 277 7.61 32.02 -9.64
CA MET A 277 8.65 31.01 -9.83
C MET A 277 9.19 30.49 -8.52
N SER A 278 9.46 29.17 -8.47
CA SER A 278 10.17 28.54 -7.37
C SER A 278 11.51 29.18 -7.10
N LYS A 279 11.98 29.18 -5.86
CA LYS A 279 13.37 29.54 -5.53
C LYS A 279 14.33 28.50 -6.14
N LYS A 280 15.48 28.93 -6.62
CA LYS A 280 16.47 28.01 -7.22
C LYS A 280 16.91 26.95 -6.22
N GLY A 281 16.86 25.68 -6.60
CA GLY A 281 17.22 24.57 -5.77
C GLY A 281 16.23 24.25 -4.65
N CYS A 282 15.02 24.84 -4.66
CA CYS A 282 13.95 24.56 -3.70
C CYS A 282 12.85 23.70 -4.33
N SER A 283 13.06 22.38 -4.45
CA SER A 283 12.03 21.42 -4.88
C SER A 283 10.70 21.53 -4.16
N PRO A 284 10.65 21.79 -2.83
CA PRO A 284 9.37 21.91 -2.14
C PRO A 284 8.45 23.00 -2.69
N ASP A 285 9.01 23.98 -3.40
CA ASP A 285 8.25 25.09 -3.98
C ASP A 285 7.42 24.64 -5.21
N ASN A 286 7.72 23.48 -5.82
CA ASN A 286 6.95 22.86 -6.91
C ASN A 286 6.40 21.47 -6.55
N SER A 287 6.26 21.19 -5.25
CA SER A 287 5.92 19.85 -4.75
C SER A 287 4.55 19.32 -5.21
N ALA A 288 3.59 20.21 -5.48
CA ALA A 288 2.28 19.80 -5.97
C ALA A 288 2.35 19.28 -7.42
N CYS A 289 3.12 19.93 -8.30
CA CYS A 289 3.38 19.46 -9.65
C CYS A 289 4.20 18.16 -9.66
N GLU A 290 5.23 18.07 -8.81
CA GLU A 290 5.99 16.81 -8.61
C GLU A 290 5.08 15.67 -8.12
N GLY A 291 4.12 15.98 -7.25
CA GLY A 291 3.13 15.03 -6.77
C GLY A 291 2.21 14.50 -7.87
N PHE A 292 1.78 15.37 -8.78
CA PHE A 292 1.03 14.99 -9.97
C PHE A 292 1.86 14.06 -10.87
N PHE A 293 3.09 14.44 -11.22
CA PHE A 293 3.97 13.61 -12.04
C PHE A 293 4.31 12.27 -11.39
N GLY A 294 4.51 12.27 -10.09
CA GLY A 294 4.72 11.03 -9.34
C GLY A 294 3.55 10.08 -9.46
N ARG A 295 2.32 10.58 -9.37
CA ARG A 295 1.08 9.81 -9.54
C ARG A 295 0.96 9.30 -10.97
N LEU A 296 1.05 10.19 -11.95
CA LEU A 296 0.98 9.87 -13.37
C LEU A 296 1.98 8.78 -13.76
N LYS A 297 3.26 8.93 -13.36
CA LYS A 297 4.29 7.94 -13.67
C LYS A 297 4.05 6.60 -12.97
N ASN A 298 3.56 6.59 -11.74
CA ASN A 298 3.23 5.37 -11.04
C ASN A 298 2.04 4.63 -11.67
N GLU A 299 1.05 5.35 -12.15
CA GLU A 299 -0.19 4.77 -12.66
C GLU A 299 -0.09 4.35 -14.13
N MET A 300 0.64 5.13 -14.94
CA MET A 300 0.68 4.96 -16.39
C MET A 300 2.01 4.38 -16.88
N PHE A 301 3.15 4.72 -16.25
CA PHE A 301 4.46 4.44 -16.81
C PHE A 301 5.21 3.32 -16.10
N TYR A 302 5.40 3.41 -14.76
CA TYR A 302 6.19 2.43 -14.03
C TYR A 302 5.50 1.07 -13.90
N GLY A 303 6.30 0.01 -13.97
CA GLY A 303 5.81 -1.37 -13.87
C GLY A 303 5.14 -1.91 -15.13
N ARG A 304 5.16 -1.15 -16.23
CA ARG A 304 4.69 -1.59 -17.55
C ARG A 304 5.85 -1.88 -18.48
N ASN A 305 5.64 -2.78 -19.42
CA ASN A 305 6.63 -3.12 -20.46
C ASN A 305 6.41 -2.23 -21.68
N TRP A 306 7.40 -1.40 -21.99
CA TRP A 306 7.41 -0.49 -23.13
C TRP A 306 8.37 -0.93 -24.26
N ASN A 307 8.91 -2.15 -24.22
CA ASN A 307 9.92 -2.63 -25.18
C ASN A 307 9.45 -2.62 -26.63
N HIS A 308 8.16 -2.76 -26.87
CA HIS A 308 7.58 -2.80 -28.22
C HIS A 308 6.72 -1.56 -28.54
N ALA A 309 6.72 -0.54 -27.66
CA ALA A 309 5.94 0.66 -27.88
C ALA A 309 6.71 1.62 -28.81
N SER A 310 6.07 2.09 -29.86
CA SER A 310 6.54 3.23 -30.64
C SER A 310 6.32 4.54 -29.88
N ILE A 311 7.01 5.61 -30.27
CA ILE A 311 6.82 6.96 -29.71
C ILE A 311 5.35 7.38 -29.84
N ASP A 312 4.76 7.23 -31.03
CA ASP A 312 3.37 7.63 -31.27
C ASP A 312 2.37 6.82 -30.46
N SER A 313 2.59 5.50 -30.33
CA SER A 313 1.76 4.66 -29.47
C SER A 313 1.83 5.07 -28.00
N PHE A 314 3.01 5.48 -27.53
CA PHE A 314 3.16 5.96 -26.16
C PHE A 314 2.49 7.33 -25.97
N ILE A 315 2.65 8.24 -26.91
CA ILE A 315 2.00 9.57 -26.90
C ILE A 315 0.48 9.40 -26.83
N HIS A 316 -0.09 8.53 -27.66
CA HIS A 316 -1.54 8.27 -27.65
C HIS A 316 -2.03 7.73 -26.30
N LYS A 317 -1.29 6.78 -25.70
CA LYS A 317 -1.65 6.24 -24.38
C LYS A 317 -1.51 7.25 -23.24
N LEU A 318 -0.52 8.16 -23.36
CA LEU A 318 -0.34 9.22 -22.38
C LEU A 318 -1.47 10.26 -22.50
N ASP A 319 -1.86 10.60 -23.71
CA ASP A 319 -2.97 11.50 -24.01
C ASP A 319 -4.31 10.92 -23.52
N GLU A 320 -4.59 9.67 -23.83
CA GLU A 320 -5.76 8.93 -23.33
C GLU A 320 -5.82 8.86 -21.79
N TYR A 321 -4.68 8.79 -21.13
CA TYR A 321 -4.62 8.75 -19.66
C TYR A 321 -4.94 10.11 -19.03
N ILE A 322 -4.54 11.22 -19.67
CA ILE A 322 -4.74 12.58 -19.14
C ILE A 322 -6.21 13.03 -19.36
N HIS A 323 -6.81 12.63 -20.48
CA HIS A 323 -8.23 12.85 -20.79
C HIS A 323 -9.14 12.10 -19.81
#